data_59b532e72966d885f1ecac8c3e490054
#
_entry.id   59b532e72966d885f1ecac8c3e490054
#
_cell.length_a   1.000
_cell.length_b   1.000
_cell.length_c   1.000
_cell.angle_alpha   90.00
_cell.angle_beta   90.00
_cell.angle_gamma   90.00
#
_symmetry.space_group_name_H-M   'P 1'
#
loop_
_entity.id
_entity.type
_entity.pdbx_description
1 polymer ?
#
loop_
_entity_poly.entity_id
_entity_poly.type
_entity_poly.pdbx_seq_one_letter_code
_entity_poly.pdbx_strand_id
1 'polypeptide(L)'
;MILLDTHVVLWLKSDSARLSRKAKAAIEDARKEADGLAISGITLLELATLAKKGRIQLSISLESMLQEIEAQFIVLPISARACARTLQLPASYPEDPADRIIGASALVEGLALITADQEIRRSKVVPTIW
;
A
#
# COMPACT_ATOMS: atom_id res chain seq x y z
N MET A 1 -6.98 9.11 7.57
CA MET A 1 -6.14 8.60 6.47
C MET A 1 -5.71 7.16 6.77
N ILE A 2 -5.73 6.32 5.77
CA ILE A 2 -5.24 4.93 5.85
C ILE A 2 -4.26 4.67 4.71
N LEU A 3 -3.32 3.76 4.94
CA LEU A 3 -2.30 3.38 3.96
C LEU A 3 -2.68 2.06 3.30
N LEU A 4 -2.57 1.98 1.98
CA LEU A 4 -2.86 0.77 1.21
C LEU A 4 -1.58 0.05 0.82
N ASP A 5 -1.54 -1.26 1.05
CA ASP A 5 -0.48 -2.11 0.52
C ASP A 5 -0.63 -2.22 -1.01
N THR A 6 0.45 -2.54 -1.70
CA THR A 6 0.48 -2.55 -3.17
C THR A 6 -0.57 -3.46 -3.78
N HIS A 7 -0.72 -4.70 -3.28
CA HIS A 7 -1.72 -5.61 -3.82
C HIS A 7 -3.15 -5.11 -3.60
N VAL A 8 -3.40 -4.34 -2.54
CA VAL A 8 -4.72 -3.75 -2.28
C VAL A 8 -5.04 -2.70 -3.35
N VAL A 9 -4.08 -1.86 -3.72
CA VAL A 9 -4.23 -0.91 -4.82
C VAL A 9 -4.55 -1.63 -6.12
N LEU A 10 -3.81 -2.69 -6.41
CA LEU A 10 -4.02 -3.49 -7.62
C LEU A 10 -5.43 -4.09 -7.66
N TRP A 11 -5.87 -4.72 -6.58
CA TRP A 11 -7.20 -5.34 -6.53
C TRP A 11 -8.31 -4.31 -6.55
N LEU A 12 -8.13 -3.17 -5.91
CA LEU A 12 -9.11 -2.08 -5.95
C LEU A 12 -9.37 -1.61 -7.39
N LYS A 13 -8.34 -1.64 -8.23
CA LYS A 13 -8.43 -1.21 -9.63
C LYS A 13 -8.88 -2.31 -10.59
N SER A 14 -8.49 -3.56 -10.35
CA SER A 14 -8.65 -4.64 -11.34
C SER A 14 -9.55 -5.79 -10.87
N ASP A 15 -9.68 -6.01 -9.58
CA ASP A 15 -10.43 -7.16 -9.04
C ASP A 15 -10.89 -6.89 -7.61
N SER A 16 -11.84 -5.98 -7.46
CA SER A 16 -12.32 -5.56 -6.14
C SER A 16 -12.99 -6.68 -5.33
N ALA A 17 -13.40 -7.78 -5.98
CA ALA A 17 -13.97 -8.93 -5.29
C ALA A 17 -12.96 -9.61 -4.36
N ARG A 18 -11.66 -9.41 -4.56
CA ARG A 18 -10.61 -9.96 -3.70
C ARG A 18 -10.44 -9.18 -2.39
N LEU A 19 -11.00 -7.99 -2.29
CA LEU A 19 -10.94 -7.21 -1.07
C LEU A 19 -11.93 -7.76 -0.04
N SER A 20 -11.50 -7.84 1.22
CA SER A 20 -12.39 -8.23 2.30
C SER A 20 -13.48 -7.17 2.54
N ARG A 21 -14.54 -7.55 3.26
CA ARG A 21 -15.59 -6.59 3.65
C ARG A 21 -15.04 -5.46 4.49
N LYS A 22 -14.15 -5.78 5.42
CA LYS A 22 -13.52 -4.77 6.28
C LYS A 22 -12.66 -3.81 5.47
N ALA A 23 -11.88 -4.32 4.52
CA ALA A 23 -11.07 -3.49 3.64
C ALA A 23 -11.94 -2.54 2.81
N LYS A 24 -13.00 -3.05 2.18
CA LYS A 24 -13.94 -2.24 1.41
C LYS A 24 -14.58 -1.15 2.25
N ALA A 25 -15.05 -1.49 3.44
CA ALA A 25 -15.68 -0.54 4.36
C ALA A 25 -14.70 0.56 4.78
N ALA A 26 -13.47 0.19 5.12
CA ALA A 26 -12.45 1.16 5.51
C ALA A 26 -12.10 2.13 4.38
N ILE A 27 -12.01 1.62 3.15
CA ILE A 27 -11.74 2.45 1.96
C ILE A 27 -12.89 3.42 1.71
N GLU A 28 -14.13 2.95 1.78
CA GLU A 28 -15.31 3.81 1.60
C GLU A 28 -15.40 4.88 2.67
N ASP A 29 -15.17 4.52 3.92
CA ASP A 29 -15.21 5.47 5.04
C ASP A 29 -14.13 6.55 4.87
N ALA A 30 -12.92 6.16 4.51
CA ALA A 30 -11.84 7.12 4.29
C ALA A 30 -12.16 8.11 3.15
N ARG A 31 -12.83 7.62 2.10
CA ARG A 31 -13.26 8.46 1.00
C ARG A 31 -14.36 9.45 1.42
N LYS A 32 -15.35 8.98 2.20
CA LYS A 32 -16.46 9.80 2.66
C LYS A 32 -16.04 10.89 3.64
N GLU A 33 -15.12 10.54 4.53
CA GLU A 33 -14.67 11.45 5.60
C GLU A 33 -13.61 12.44 5.13
N ALA A 34 -13.25 12.40 3.84
CA ALA A 34 -12.19 13.21 3.26
C ALA A 34 -10.82 13.02 3.95
N ASP A 35 -10.68 11.93 4.71
CA ASP A 35 -9.41 11.59 5.37
C ASP A 35 -8.34 11.13 4.40
N GLY A 36 -8.78 10.62 3.26
CA GLY A 36 -7.89 10.24 2.18
C GLY A 36 -7.35 8.82 2.27
N LEU A 37 -6.96 8.33 1.09
CA LEU A 37 -6.28 7.06 0.91
C LEU A 37 -4.84 7.36 0.53
N ALA A 38 -3.90 6.79 1.26
CA ALA A 38 -2.48 6.98 1.01
C ALA A 38 -1.85 5.70 0.44
N ILE A 39 -0.82 5.89 -0.36
CA ILE A 39 0.07 4.82 -0.82
C ILE A 39 1.51 5.27 -0.59
N SER A 40 2.42 4.31 -0.48
CA SER A 40 3.85 4.63 -0.47
C SER A 40 4.33 4.89 -1.89
N GLY A 41 5.32 5.76 -2.05
CA GLY A 41 6.00 5.95 -3.33
C GLY A 41 6.57 4.65 -3.90
N ILE A 42 6.97 3.70 -3.03
CA ILE A 42 7.46 2.38 -3.47
C ILE A 42 6.37 1.57 -4.17
N THR A 43 5.11 1.82 -3.87
CA THR A 43 3.99 1.13 -4.53
C THR A 43 3.98 1.42 -6.03
N LEU A 44 4.30 2.64 -6.44
CA LEU A 44 4.40 2.98 -7.87
C LEU A 44 5.47 2.14 -8.56
N LEU A 45 6.62 1.94 -7.93
CA LEU A 45 7.69 1.10 -8.47
C LEU A 45 7.28 -0.36 -8.55
N GLU A 46 6.61 -0.88 -7.50
CA GLU A 46 6.13 -2.25 -7.50
C GLU A 46 5.10 -2.49 -8.62
N LEU A 47 4.18 -1.55 -8.82
CA LEU A 47 3.20 -1.64 -9.90
C LEU A 47 3.87 -1.62 -11.28
N ALA A 48 4.87 -0.77 -11.47
CA ALA A 48 5.66 -0.72 -12.70
C ALA A 48 6.36 -2.07 -12.95
N THR A 49 6.92 -2.67 -11.91
CA THR A 49 7.59 -3.97 -11.99
C THR A 49 6.61 -5.09 -12.36
N LEU A 50 5.41 -5.09 -11.78
CA LEU A 50 4.36 -6.05 -12.12
C LEU A 50 3.92 -5.91 -13.57
N ALA A 51 3.79 -4.68 -14.07
CA ALA A 51 3.46 -4.42 -15.46
C ALA A 51 4.55 -4.95 -16.41
N LYS A 52 5.82 -4.72 -16.08
CA LYS A 52 6.95 -5.24 -16.87
C LYS A 52 6.95 -6.77 -16.93
N LYS A 53 6.54 -7.43 -15.84
CA LYS A 53 6.45 -8.90 -15.78
C LYS A 53 5.19 -9.46 -16.46
N GLY A 54 4.37 -8.61 -17.06
CA GLY A 54 3.12 -9.02 -17.70
C GLY A 54 2.00 -9.40 -16.75
N ARG A 55 2.11 -9.04 -15.47
CA ARG A 55 1.10 -9.36 -14.45
C ARG A 55 -0.01 -8.31 -14.36
N ILE A 56 0.18 -7.18 -15.01
CA ILE A 56 -0.83 -6.13 -15.18
C ILE A 56 -0.95 -5.88 -16.67
N GLN A 57 -2.16 -5.98 -17.21
CA GLN A 57 -2.42 -5.64 -18.60
C GLN A 57 -2.74 -4.16 -18.71
N LEU A 58 -2.04 -3.47 -19.61
CA LEU A 58 -2.18 -2.04 -19.80
C LEU A 58 -2.88 -1.75 -21.13
N SER A 59 -3.92 -0.90 -21.09
CA SER A 59 -4.56 -0.33 -22.29
C SER A 59 -3.97 1.05 -22.63
N ILE A 60 -3.17 1.61 -21.75
CA ILE A 60 -2.50 2.89 -21.88
C ILE A 60 -1.01 2.71 -21.57
N SER A 61 -0.19 3.75 -21.75
CA SER A 61 1.22 3.65 -21.40
C SER A 61 1.41 3.40 -19.91
N LEU A 62 2.53 2.78 -19.53
CA LEU A 62 2.86 2.55 -18.13
C LEU A 62 2.91 3.87 -17.35
N GLU A 63 3.56 4.89 -17.92
CA GLU A 63 3.65 6.19 -17.26
C GLU A 63 2.27 6.80 -17.02
N SER A 64 1.37 6.72 -18.01
CA SER A 64 -0.01 7.22 -17.85
C SER A 64 -0.76 6.49 -16.75
N MET A 65 -0.62 5.17 -16.68
CA MET A 65 -1.26 4.37 -15.63
C MET A 65 -0.75 4.79 -14.24
N LEU A 66 0.57 4.96 -14.09
CA LEU A 66 1.15 5.38 -12.82
C LEU A 66 0.71 6.81 -12.43
N GLN A 67 0.61 7.71 -13.41
CA GLN A 67 0.13 9.07 -13.18
C GLN A 67 -1.34 9.09 -12.72
N GLU A 68 -2.17 8.22 -13.28
CA GLU A 68 -3.57 8.09 -12.83
C GLU A 68 -3.64 7.63 -11.38
N ILE A 69 -2.81 6.67 -10.99
CA ILE A 69 -2.75 6.19 -9.61
C ILE A 69 -2.26 7.30 -8.69
N GLU A 70 -1.21 7.97 -9.06
CA GLU A 70 -0.65 9.11 -8.30
C GLU A 70 -1.69 10.20 -8.06
N ALA A 71 -2.55 10.45 -9.04
CA ALA A 71 -3.61 11.46 -8.93
C ALA A 71 -4.77 11.04 -8.01
N GLN A 72 -4.97 9.74 -7.79
CA GLN A 72 -6.09 9.22 -7.01
C GLN A 72 -5.76 9.01 -5.54
N PHE A 73 -4.49 8.98 -5.18
CA PHE A 73 -4.03 8.69 -3.83
C PHE A 73 -3.09 9.77 -3.32
N ILE A 74 -2.97 9.86 -2.00
CA ILE A 74 -1.92 10.65 -1.38
C ILE A 74 -0.65 9.79 -1.39
N VAL A 75 0.37 10.25 -2.10
CA VAL A 75 1.62 9.50 -2.20
C VAL A 75 2.57 9.93 -1.09
N LEU A 76 2.85 9.02 -0.17
CA LEU A 76 3.81 9.26 0.90
C LEU A 76 5.23 9.05 0.36
N PRO A 77 6.14 10.00 0.57
CA PRO A 77 7.51 9.84 0.09
C PRO A 77 8.26 8.75 0.86
N ILE A 78 9.28 8.18 0.24
CA ILE A 78 10.24 7.31 0.90
C ILE A 78 11.18 8.22 1.68
N SER A 79 10.77 8.61 2.89
CA SER A 79 11.47 9.60 3.71
C SER A 79 12.64 9.01 4.47
N ALA A 80 13.53 9.89 4.96
CA ALA A 80 14.62 9.49 5.84
C ALA A 80 14.10 8.79 7.11
N ARG A 81 12.99 9.31 7.69
CA ARG A 81 12.36 8.68 8.87
C ARG A 81 11.86 7.28 8.59
N ALA A 82 11.18 7.09 7.47
CA ALA A 82 10.68 5.77 7.09
C ALA A 82 11.82 4.80 6.84
N CYS A 83 12.86 5.23 6.10
CA CYS A 83 14.04 4.39 5.84
C CYS A 83 14.74 3.98 7.15
N ALA A 84 14.97 4.91 8.05
CA ALA A 84 15.57 4.60 9.34
C ALA A 84 14.71 3.63 10.16
N ARG A 85 13.39 3.80 10.11
CA ARG A 85 12.44 2.94 10.81
C ARG A 85 12.43 1.50 10.30
N THR A 86 12.74 1.27 9.03
CA THR A 86 12.80 -0.09 8.47
C THR A 86 13.80 -0.96 9.22
N LEU A 87 14.90 -0.39 9.68
CA LEU A 87 15.93 -1.12 10.41
C LEU A 87 15.53 -1.47 11.85
N GLN A 88 14.45 -0.87 12.35
CA GLN A 88 13.92 -1.13 13.67
C GLN A 88 12.77 -2.13 13.68
N LEU A 89 12.32 -2.59 12.52
CA LEU A 89 11.27 -3.59 12.43
C LEU A 89 11.80 -4.95 12.93
N PRO A 90 11.02 -5.69 13.73
CA PRO A 90 11.48 -6.97 14.26
C PRO A 90 11.54 -8.04 13.16
N ALA A 91 12.21 -9.16 13.48
CA ALA A 91 12.37 -10.28 12.58
C ALA A 91 11.04 -10.94 12.17
N SER A 92 9.98 -10.73 12.95
CA SER A 92 8.63 -11.22 12.61
C SER A 92 7.98 -10.48 11.43
N TYR A 93 8.50 -9.31 11.07
CA TYR A 93 8.02 -8.56 9.91
C TYR A 93 8.74 -9.07 8.65
N PRO A 94 8.06 -9.14 7.47
CA PRO A 94 8.68 -9.61 6.23
C PRO A 94 9.98 -8.88 5.89
N GLU A 95 10.92 -9.60 5.29
CA GLU A 95 12.23 -9.05 4.93
C GLU A 95 12.20 -8.23 3.63
N ASP A 96 11.20 -8.41 2.80
CA ASP A 96 11.11 -7.71 1.53
C ASP A 96 11.23 -6.19 1.73
N PRO A 97 12.15 -5.51 1.03
CA PRO A 97 12.39 -4.07 1.24
C PRO A 97 11.14 -3.20 1.03
N ALA A 98 10.33 -3.50 0.02
CA ALA A 98 9.12 -2.74 -0.23
C ALA A 98 8.11 -2.89 0.91
N ASP A 99 7.92 -4.10 1.41
CA ASP A 99 7.04 -4.36 2.57
C ASP A 99 7.53 -3.60 3.80
N ARG A 100 8.83 -3.54 4.02
CA ARG A 100 9.41 -2.82 5.14
C ARG A 100 9.22 -1.31 5.03
N ILE A 101 9.38 -0.75 3.85
CA ILE A 101 9.14 0.68 3.62
C ILE A 101 7.67 1.03 3.86
N ILE A 102 6.75 0.21 3.37
CA ILE A 102 5.31 0.42 3.57
C ILE A 102 4.96 0.35 5.05
N GLY A 103 5.41 -0.70 5.75
CA GLY A 103 5.15 -0.85 7.18
C GLY A 103 5.77 0.26 8.02
N ALA A 104 7.01 0.63 7.73
CA ALA A 104 7.68 1.72 8.41
C ALA A 104 6.96 3.06 8.19
N SER A 105 6.48 3.30 6.97
CA SER A 105 5.70 4.51 6.66
C SER A 105 4.41 4.55 7.48
N ALA A 106 3.71 3.43 7.60
CA ALA A 106 2.52 3.33 8.44
C ALA A 106 2.82 3.72 9.89
N LEU A 107 3.92 3.20 10.45
CA LEU A 107 4.32 3.52 11.82
C LEU A 107 4.70 4.99 11.99
N VAL A 108 5.51 5.52 11.09
CA VAL A 108 5.97 6.91 11.14
C VAL A 108 4.81 7.89 11.04
N GLU A 109 3.84 7.61 10.18
CA GLU A 109 2.69 8.49 9.96
C GLU A 109 1.51 8.17 10.89
N GLY A 110 1.61 7.13 11.71
CA GLY A 110 0.52 6.75 12.62
C GLY A 110 -0.72 6.25 11.89
N LEU A 111 -0.56 5.52 10.79
CA LEU A 111 -1.65 5.04 9.95
C LEU A 111 -1.89 3.54 10.12
N ALA A 112 -3.14 3.11 9.99
CA ALA A 112 -3.45 1.71 9.80
C ALA A 112 -3.12 1.32 8.35
N LEU A 113 -2.69 0.08 8.16
CA LEU A 113 -2.35 -0.49 6.86
C LEU A 113 -3.43 -1.47 6.41
N ILE A 114 -4.01 -1.25 5.24
CA ILE A 114 -4.89 -2.26 4.63
C ILE A 114 -4.00 -3.22 3.87
N THR A 115 -4.00 -4.47 4.30
CA THR A 115 -3.19 -5.54 3.70
C THR A 115 -3.81 -6.90 3.92
N ALA A 116 -3.72 -7.76 2.89
CA ALA A 116 -4.08 -9.18 2.99
C ALA A 116 -2.90 -10.04 3.44
N ASP A 117 -1.69 -9.50 3.50
CA ASP A 117 -0.48 -10.26 3.82
C ASP A 117 -0.55 -10.82 5.24
N GLN A 118 -0.55 -12.17 5.34
CA GLN A 118 -0.70 -12.84 6.63
C GLN A 118 0.51 -12.64 7.54
N GLU A 119 1.72 -12.55 6.99
CA GLU A 119 2.91 -12.33 7.81
C GLU A 119 2.89 -10.95 8.45
N ILE A 120 2.52 -9.92 7.68
CA ILE A 120 2.37 -8.57 8.19
C ILE A 120 1.31 -8.53 9.29
N ARG A 121 0.15 -9.12 9.02
CA ARG A 121 -0.96 -9.15 9.98
C ARG A 121 -0.61 -9.89 11.26
N ARG A 122 0.06 -11.05 11.14
CA ARG A 122 0.48 -11.86 12.30
C ARG A 122 1.57 -11.19 13.12
N SER A 123 2.41 -10.39 12.50
CA SER A 123 3.51 -9.69 13.19
C SER A 123 3.00 -8.73 14.26
N LYS A 124 1.81 -8.17 14.06
CA LYS A 124 1.19 -7.15 14.93
C LYS A 124 2.08 -5.92 15.13
N VAL A 125 3.02 -5.68 14.23
CA VAL A 125 3.95 -4.54 14.29
C VAL A 125 3.24 -3.26 13.91
N VAL A 126 2.36 -3.32 12.90
CA VAL A 126 1.53 -2.19 12.46
C VAL A 126 0.06 -2.54 12.64
N PRO A 127 -0.82 -1.56 12.94
CA PRO A 127 -2.25 -1.80 12.90
C PRO A 127 -2.67 -2.17 11.49
N THR A 128 -3.39 -3.27 11.32
CA THR A 128 -3.82 -3.74 10.00
C THR A 128 -5.34 -3.86 9.92
N ILE A 129 -5.86 -3.70 8.71
CA ILE A 129 -7.27 -3.90 8.39
C ILE A 129 -7.36 -4.92 7.25
N TRP A 130 -8.12 -5.96 7.51
CA TRP A 130 -8.45 -6.96 6.49
C TRP A 130 -9.67 -7.79 6.84
#